data_a13c01832d035a39196b1bb46bf82dab
#
_entry.id   a13c01832d035a39196b1bb46bf82dab
#
_cell.length_a   1.000
_cell.length_b   1.000
_cell.length_c   1.000
_cell.angle_alpha   90.00
_cell.angle_beta   90.00
_cell.angle_gamma   90.00
#
_symmetry.space_group_name_H-M   'P 1'
#
loop_
_entity.id
_entity.type
_entity.pdbx_description
1 polymer ?
#
loop_
_entity_poly.entity_id
_entity_poly.type
_entity_poly.pdbx_seq_one_letter_code
_entity_poly.pdbx_strand_id
1 'polypeptide(L)'
;MAISEDEIPRMVAILPFENKTEEIGIANQVRKSFYNHFSSKPYRDIELKIVDEKIVQLEKSTGKSILEIPPKEICQALGCDGLIYGRITDYKKIYAVAYSQLGVEAEVWMVNTKMDKELLRLKDSVRYHEGGVPISPLSAVMTAISTAMNIREIQQIKMINELCYKLNEKIPSPAGLVEERPVIKEVLTK
;
A
#
# COMPACT_ATOMS: atom_id res chain seq x y z
N MET A 1 -9.64 14.17 -15.86
CA MET A 1 -11.03 13.71 -16.00
C MET A 1 -11.56 13.54 -14.58
N ALA A 2 -12.63 14.26 -14.19
CA ALA A 2 -13.19 14.13 -12.85
C ALA A 2 -13.96 12.80 -12.77
N ILE A 3 -13.73 12.01 -11.74
CA ILE A 3 -14.47 10.78 -11.45
C ILE A 3 -15.79 11.22 -10.83
N SER A 4 -16.92 10.77 -11.42
CA SER A 4 -18.23 11.04 -10.84
C SER A 4 -18.43 10.22 -9.56
N GLU A 5 -19.16 10.76 -8.59
CA GLU A 5 -19.44 10.07 -7.31
C GLU A 5 -20.10 8.70 -7.50
N ASP A 6 -20.99 8.59 -8.48
CA ASP A 6 -21.68 7.33 -8.82
C ASP A 6 -20.74 6.26 -9.40
N GLU A 7 -19.56 6.68 -9.90
CA GLU A 7 -18.54 5.77 -10.43
C GLU A 7 -17.67 5.17 -9.33
N ILE A 8 -17.63 5.76 -8.13
CA ILE A 8 -16.77 5.32 -7.03
C ILE A 8 -17.37 4.06 -6.38
N PRO A 9 -16.64 2.93 -6.34
CA PRO A 9 -17.12 1.72 -5.69
C PRO A 9 -17.29 1.94 -4.18
N ARG A 10 -18.17 1.18 -3.56
CA ARG A 10 -18.42 1.25 -2.11
C ARG A 10 -17.70 0.18 -1.31
N MET A 11 -17.63 -1.03 -1.87
CA MET A 11 -16.94 -2.16 -1.25
C MET A 11 -15.73 -2.54 -2.08
N VAL A 12 -14.55 -2.41 -1.51
CA VAL A 12 -13.27 -2.50 -2.22
C VAL A 12 -12.40 -3.61 -1.65
N ALA A 13 -11.81 -4.40 -2.54
CA ALA A 13 -10.77 -5.36 -2.18
C ALA A 13 -9.40 -4.89 -2.70
N ILE A 14 -8.39 -4.92 -1.84
CA ILE A 14 -7.00 -4.66 -2.20
C ILE A 14 -6.31 -5.99 -2.49
N LEU A 15 -6.04 -6.24 -3.75
CA LEU A 15 -5.45 -7.49 -4.21
C LEU A 15 -3.97 -7.63 -3.82
N PRO A 16 -3.39 -8.83 -3.85
CA PRO A 16 -1.95 -9.01 -3.74
C PRO A 16 -1.20 -8.13 -4.73
N PHE A 17 -0.19 -7.40 -4.25
CA PHE A 17 0.61 -6.52 -5.11
C PHE A 17 1.66 -7.32 -5.86
N GLU A 18 1.82 -7.00 -7.14
CA GLU A 18 2.86 -7.57 -7.99
C GLU A 18 4.23 -7.00 -7.61
N ASN A 19 5.25 -7.85 -7.54
CA ASN A 19 6.63 -7.42 -7.30
C ASN A 19 7.45 -7.54 -8.59
N LYS A 20 7.90 -6.41 -9.13
CA LYS A 20 8.80 -6.35 -10.30
C LYS A 20 10.26 -6.13 -9.89
N THR A 21 10.56 -6.26 -8.59
CA THR A 21 11.91 -6.05 -8.05
C THR A 21 12.47 -7.37 -7.51
N GLU A 22 13.75 -7.37 -7.18
CA GLU A 22 14.42 -8.52 -6.58
C GLU A 22 14.22 -8.60 -5.05
N GLU A 23 13.71 -7.55 -4.41
CA GLU A 23 13.53 -7.52 -2.95
C GLU A 23 12.32 -8.36 -2.54
N ILE A 24 12.61 -9.46 -1.86
CA ILE A 24 11.56 -10.40 -1.41
C ILE A 24 10.71 -9.74 -0.31
N GLY A 25 9.38 -9.85 -0.44
CA GLY A 25 8.43 -9.39 0.57
C GLY A 25 8.08 -7.90 0.51
N ILE A 26 8.76 -7.09 -0.32
CA ILE A 26 8.49 -5.64 -0.42
C ILE A 26 7.04 -5.36 -0.85
N ALA A 27 6.51 -6.12 -1.81
CA ALA A 27 5.14 -5.96 -2.28
C ALA A 27 4.11 -6.17 -1.16
N ASN A 28 4.34 -7.16 -0.30
CA ASN A 28 3.47 -7.42 0.85
C ASN A 28 3.59 -6.32 1.92
N GLN A 29 4.79 -5.79 2.17
CA GLN A 29 4.99 -4.68 3.10
C GLN A 29 4.29 -3.41 2.61
N VAL A 30 4.45 -3.06 1.32
CA VAL A 30 3.77 -1.92 0.71
C VAL A 30 2.26 -2.12 0.72
N ARG A 31 1.75 -3.29 0.35
CA ARG A 31 0.31 -3.61 0.38
C ARG A 31 -0.29 -3.44 1.78
N LYS A 32 0.37 -3.95 2.82
CA LYS A 32 -0.10 -3.80 4.21
C LYS A 32 -0.11 -2.35 4.66
N SER A 33 0.94 -1.60 4.36
CA SER A 33 0.99 -0.17 4.68
C SER A 33 -0.07 0.61 3.89
N PHE A 34 -0.27 0.29 2.62
CA PHE A 34 -1.32 0.88 1.79
C PHE A 34 -2.72 0.60 2.35
N TYR A 35 -3.00 -0.64 2.75
CA TYR A 35 -4.25 -1.03 3.38
C TYR A 35 -4.53 -0.23 4.65
N ASN A 36 -3.52 -0.06 5.53
CA ASN A 36 -3.67 0.71 6.76
C ASN A 36 -4.09 2.17 6.50
N HIS A 37 -3.54 2.80 5.46
CA HIS A 37 -3.95 4.15 5.07
C HIS A 37 -5.33 4.16 4.39
N PHE A 38 -5.61 3.16 3.54
CA PHE A 38 -6.87 3.06 2.83
C PHE A 38 -8.05 2.82 3.76
N SER A 39 -7.90 2.00 4.81
CA SER A 39 -8.96 1.69 5.79
C SER A 39 -9.40 2.91 6.62
N SER A 40 -8.63 4.02 6.58
CA SER A 40 -9.08 5.29 7.16
C SER A 40 -10.05 6.07 6.29
N LYS A 41 -10.20 5.69 5.02
CA LYS A 41 -11.14 6.31 4.08
C LYS A 41 -12.55 5.73 4.24
N PRO A 42 -13.60 6.44 3.80
CA PRO A 42 -14.98 6.00 3.94
C PRO A 42 -15.38 4.95 2.88
N TYR A 43 -14.53 3.96 2.66
CA TYR A 43 -14.83 2.75 1.91
C TYR A 43 -15.19 1.62 2.85
N ARG A 44 -15.95 0.65 2.38
CA ARG A 44 -16.01 -0.68 3.00
C ARG A 44 -14.90 -1.51 2.38
N ASP A 45 -13.87 -1.80 3.15
CA ASP A 45 -12.74 -2.60 2.73
C ASP A 45 -12.87 -4.04 3.22
N ILE A 46 -12.34 -4.97 2.43
CA ILE A 46 -12.29 -6.39 2.80
C ILE A 46 -10.92 -6.67 3.42
N GLU A 47 -10.90 -7.33 4.57
CA GLU A 47 -9.65 -7.69 5.24
C GLU A 47 -8.70 -8.46 4.31
N LEU A 48 -7.42 -8.11 4.34
CA LEU A 48 -6.40 -8.70 3.45
C LEU A 48 -6.35 -10.21 3.56
N LYS A 49 -6.55 -10.78 4.75
CA LYS A 49 -6.57 -12.23 4.96
C LYS A 49 -7.70 -12.91 4.18
N ILE A 50 -8.90 -12.33 4.22
CA ILE A 50 -10.06 -12.86 3.48
C ILE A 50 -9.81 -12.77 1.97
N VAL A 51 -9.26 -11.65 1.51
CA VAL A 51 -8.87 -11.48 0.10
C VAL A 51 -7.88 -12.56 -0.30
N ASP A 52 -6.80 -12.77 0.48
CA ASP A 52 -5.75 -13.73 0.15
C ASP A 52 -6.27 -15.16 0.08
N GLU A 53 -7.11 -15.58 1.04
CA GLU A 53 -7.73 -16.90 1.05
C GLU A 53 -8.62 -17.13 -0.18
N LYS A 54 -9.42 -16.15 -0.55
CA LYS A 54 -10.31 -16.23 -1.73
C LYS A 54 -9.54 -16.22 -3.05
N ILE A 55 -8.50 -15.41 -3.16
CA ILE A 55 -7.67 -15.36 -4.37
C ILE A 55 -6.96 -16.70 -4.58
N VAL A 56 -6.38 -17.28 -3.54
CA VAL A 56 -5.75 -18.62 -3.64
C VAL A 56 -6.76 -19.67 -4.08
N GLN A 57 -8.00 -19.63 -3.59
CA GLN A 57 -9.06 -20.54 -4.02
C GLN A 57 -9.42 -20.34 -5.50
N LEU A 58 -9.54 -19.08 -5.93
CA LEU A 58 -9.91 -18.71 -7.28
C LEU A 58 -8.82 -19.10 -8.29
N GLU A 59 -7.55 -18.84 -7.99
CA GLU A 59 -6.41 -19.26 -8.81
C GLU A 59 -6.33 -20.79 -8.95
N LYS A 60 -6.56 -21.52 -7.85
CA LYS A 60 -6.61 -23.00 -7.88
C LYS A 60 -7.75 -23.54 -8.74
N SER A 61 -8.93 -22.92 -8.67
CA SER A 61 -10.12 -23.38 -9.41
C SER A 61 -10.06 -23.07 -10.90
N THR A 62 -9.45 -21.92 -11.26
CA THR A 62 -9.36 -21.45 -12.65
C THR A 62 -8.07 -21.88 -13.35
N GLY A 63 -7.01 -22.22 -12.60
CA GLY A 63 -5.68 -22.45 -13.12
C GLY A 63 -4.98 -21.20 -13.68
N LYS A 64 -5.52 -20.01 -13.38
CA LYS A 64 -5.04 -18.71 -13.88
C LYS A 64 -4.44 -17.88 -12.75
N SER A 65 -3.46 -17.04 -13.09
CA SER A 65 -2.99 -15.99 -12.18
C SER A 65 -4.06 -14.92 -11.99
N ILE A 66 -4.05 -14.24 -10.82
CA ILE A 66 -4.98 -13.16 -10.48
C ILE A 66 -5.06 -12.06 -11.54
N LEU A 67 -3.97 -11.80 -12.26
CA LEU A 67 -3.92 -10.79 -13.32
C LEU A 67 -4.60 -11.24 -14.63
N GLU A 68 -4.84 -12.53 -14.79
CA GLU A 68 -5.51 -13.14 -15.96
C GLU A 68 -7.00 -13.39 -15.70
N ILE A 69 -7.44 -13.30 -14.45
CA ILE A 69 -8.84 -13.51 -14.08
C ILE A 69 -9.59 -12.17 -14.29
N PRO A 70 -10.75 -12.20 -14.97
CA PRO A 70 -11.55 -10.99 -15.18
C PRO A 70 -11.91 -10.30 -13.85
N PRO A 71 -11.83 -8.96 -13.75
CA PRO A 71 -12.15 -8.22 -12.53
C PRO A 71 -13.55 -8.53 -11.96
N LYS A 72 -14.53 -8.75 -12.82
CA LYS A 72 -15.90 -9.12 -12.43
C LYS A 72 -15.94 -10.45 -11.67
N GLU A 73 -15.20 -11.45 -12.13
CA GLU A 73 -15.14 -12.77 -11.52
C GLU A 73 -14.48 -12.70 -10.12
N ILE A 74 -13.41 -11.90 -10.00
CA ILE A 74 -12.75 -11.64 -8.72
C ILE A 74 -13.73 -10.97 -7.75
N CYS A 75 -14.43 -9.93 -8.18
CA CYS A 75 -15.40 -9.24 -7.33
C CYS A 75 -16.61 -10.11 -6.95
N GLN A 76 -17.08 -10.97 -7.83
CA GLN A 76 -18.12 -11.95 -7.49
C GLN A 76 -17.67 -12.90 -6.37
N ALA A 77 -16.44 -13.40 -6.44
CA ALA A 77 -15.88 -14.28 -5.42
C ALA A 77 -15.66 -13.57 -4.07
N LEU A 78 -15.30 -12.29 -4.10
CA LEU A 78 -15.02 -11.46 -2.93
C LEU A 78 -16.25 -10.73 -2.37
N GLY A 79 -17.33 -10.59 -3.16
CA GLY A 79 -18.51 -9.81 -2.78
C GLY A 79 -18.27 -8.30 -2.80
N CYS A 80 -17.43 -7.81 -3.72
CA CYS A 80 -17.09 -6.38 -3.83
C CYS A 80 -17.58 -5.77 -5.15
N ASP A 81 -17.43 -4.44 -5.29
CA ASP A 81 -17.71 -3.71 -6.53
C ASP A 81 -16.50 -2.90 -7.03
N GLY A 82 -15.42 -2.89 -6.24
CA GLY A 82 -14.16 -2.28 -6.61
C GLY A 82 -12.95 -3.13 -6.28
N LEU A 83 -11.95 -3.09 -7.15
CA LEU A 83 -10.66 -3.74 -6.95
C LEU A 83 -9.54 -2.70 -7.00
N ILE A 84 -8.61 -2.82 -6.05
CA ILE A 84 -7.34 -2.11 -6.09
C ILE A 84 -6.24 -3.12 -6.40
N TYR A 85 -5.56 -2.88 -7.49
CA TYR A 85 -4.34 -3.55 -7.90
C TYR A 85 -3.14 -2.70 -7.51
N GLY A 86 -2.00 -3.34 -7.31
CA GLY A 86 -0.74 -2.64 -7.07
C GLY A 86 0.43 -3.39 -7.65
N ARG A 87 1.49 -2.63 -7.94
CA ARG A 87 2.74 -3.14 -8.49
C ARG A 87 3.91 -2.34 -7.95
N ILE A 88 4.92 -3.02 -7.43
CA ILE A 88 6.18 -2.40 -7.08
C ILE A 88 7.08 -2.43 -8.30
N THR A 89 7.43 -1.25 -8.81
CA THR A 89 8.18 -1.08 -10.07
C THR A 89 9.66 -0.83 -9.88
N ASP A 90 10.06 -0.25 -8.74
CA ASP A 90 11.45 -0.05 -8.36
C ASP A 90 11.63 -0.14 -6.85
N TYR A 91 12.73 -0.74 -6.43
CA TYR A 91 13.17 -0.74 -5.04
C TYR A 91 14.69 -0.67 -4.99
N LYS A 92 15.21 0.30 -4.27
CA LYS A 92 16.66 0.52 -4.12
C LYS A 92 17.04 0.53 -2.66
N LYS A 93 18.06 -0.26 -2.34
CA LYS A 93 18.61 -0.37 -1.00
C LYS A 93 20.12 -0.45 -1.11
N ILE A 94 20.76 0.70 -1.06
CA ILE A 94 22.22 0.81 -1.18
C ILE A 94 22.75 1.32 0.15
N TYR A 95 23.67 0.56 0.73
CA TYR A 95 24.39 0.95 1.93
C TYR A 95 25.88 0.85 1.67
N ALA A 96 26.55 1.98 1.61
CA ALA A 96 28.00 2.09 1.58
C ALA A 96 28.50 2.85 2.81
N VAL A 97 29.79 2.78 3.11
CA VAL A 97 30.38 3.36 4.32
C VAL A 97 30.10 4.87 4.47
N ALA A 98 30.00 5.59 3.37
CA ALA A 98 29.77 7.04 3.34
C ALA A 98 28.48 7.47 2.62
N TYR A 99 27.64 6.52 2.21
CA TYR A 99 26.45 6.82 1.42
C TYR A 99 25.38 5.75 1.64
N SER A 100 24.14 6.17 1.88
CA SER A 100 22.99 5.31 1.86
C SER A 100 21.91 5.86 0.93
N GLN A 101 21.26 4.96 0.21
CA GLN A 101 20.13 5.28 -0.62
C GLN A 101 19.03 4.25 -0.38
N LEU A 102 17.85 4.74 -0.06
CA LEU A 102 16.62 3.97 -0.01
C LEU A 102 15.65 4.56 -1.03
N GLY A 103 14.98 3.71 -1.81
CA GLY A 103 13.99 4.15 -2.76
C GLY A 103 12.94 3.08 -2.98
N VAL A 104 11.69 3.50 -3.13
CA VAL A 104 10.58 2.64 -3.50
C VAL A 104 9.68 3.39 -4.49
N GLU A 105 9.25 2.70 -5.53
CA GLU A 105 8.28 3.18 -6.51
C GLU A 105 7.17 2.15 -6.66
N ALA A 106 5.94 2.62 -6.63
CA ALA A 106 4.78 1.78 -6.84
C ALA A 106 3.75 2.43 -7.75
N GLU A 107 3.03 1.58 -8.44
CA GLU A 107 1.85 1.90 -9.24
C GLU A 107 0.64 1.23 -8.59
N VAL A 108 -0.47 1.96 -8.46
CA VAL A 108 -1.74 1.47 -7.93
C VAL A 108 -2.86 1.91 -8.86
N TRP A 109 -3.80 1.01 -9.16
CA TRP A 109 -4.98 1.38 -9.97
C TRP A 109 -6.25 0.76 -9.40
N MET A 110 -7.35 1.50 -9.57
CA MET A 110 -8.67 1.11 -9.09
C MET A 110 -9.59 0.82 -10.27
N VAL A 111 -10.28 -0.30 -10.19
CA VAL A 111 -11.27 -0.74 -11.19
C VAL A 111 -12.64 -0.82 -10.54
N ASN A 112 -13.64 -0.16 -11.15
CA ASN A 112 -15.06 -0.40 -10.84
C ASN A 112 -15.56 -1.56 -11.71
N THR A 113 -15.94 -2.66 -11.06
CA THR A 113 -16.34 -3.87 -11.78
C THR A 113 -17.78 -3.85 -12.26
N LYS A 114 -18.64 -2.98 -11.70
CA LYS A 114 -20.02 -2.77 -12.21
C LYS A 114 -20.01 -2.09 -13.57
N MET A 115 -19.09 -1.15 -13.76
CA MET A 115 -18.95 -0.39 -14.98
C MET A 115 -17.89 -0.95 -15.93
N ASP A 116 -17.13 -1.94 -15.48
CA ASP A 116 -16.00 -2.50 -16.21
C ASP A 116 -14.97 -1.42 -16.63
N LYS A 117 -14.67 -0.51 -15.68
CA LYS A 117 -13.90 0.71 -15.95
C LYS A 117 -12.75 0.87 -14.95
N GLU A 118 -11.55 1.12 -15.47
CA GLU A 118 -10.46 1.65 -14.66
C GLU A 118 -10.76 3.12 -14.32
N LEU A 119 -10.89 3.41 -13.02
CA LEU A 119 -11.25 4.75 -12.55
C LEU A 119 -10.04 5.67 -12.43
N LEU A 120 -8.95 5.11 -11.93
CA LEU A 120 -7.71 5.85 -11.71
C LEU A 120 -6.51 4.93 -11.79
N ARG A 121 -5.38 5.52 -12.15
CA ARG A 121 -4.06 4.89 -12.08
C ARG A 121 -3.08 5.91 -11.54
N LEU A 122 -2.41 5.54 -10.46
CA LEU A 122 -1.50 6.39 -9.71
C LEU A 122 -0.12 5.75 -9.69
N LYS A 123 0.89 6.55 -9.91
CA LYS A 123 2.28 6.17 -9.74
C LYS A 123 2.97 7.19 -8.87
N ASP A 124 3.73 6.72 -7.87
CA ASP A 124 4.52 7.59 -7.02
C ASP A 124 5.80 6.90 -6.55
N SER A 125 6.75 7.69 -6.10
CA SER A 125 8.02 7.19 -5.57
C SER A 125 8.48 8.02 -4.38
N VAL A 126 9.20 7.37 -3.48
CA VAL A 126 9.89 8.01 -2.37
C VAL A 126 11.34 7.57 -2.39
N ARG A 127 12.25 8.52 -2.21
CA ARG A 127 13.70 8.28 -2.19
C ARG A 127 14.34 9.04 -1.05
N TYR A 128 15.09 8.34 -0.22
CA TYR A 128 15.93 8.92 0.82
C TYR A 128 17.39 8.77 0.43
N HIS A 129 18.14 9.85 0.56
CA HIS A 129 19.56 9.89 0.35
C HIS A 129 20.21 10.41 1.62
N GLU A 130 21.09 9.64 2.21
CA GLU A 130 21.91 10.10 3.33
C GLU A 130 23.38 9.98 2.93
N GLY A 131 24.08 11.09 2.94
CA GLY A 131 25.53 11.18 2.81
C GLY A 131 26.08 11.89 4.04
N GLY A 132 26.95 11.25 4.79
CA GLY A 132 27.64 11.84 5.93
C GLY A 132 29.09 11.44 5.94
N VAL A 133 29.99 12.41 6.20
CA VAL A 133 31.41 12.13 6.43
C VAL A 133 31.54 11.47 7.81
N PRO A 134 32.15 10.27 7.93
CA PRO A 134 32.34 9.64 9.25
C PRO A 134 33.29 10.48 10.10
N ILE A 135 32.75 11.03 11.17
CA ILE A 135 33.54 11.76 12.17
C ILE A 135 34.12 10.72 13.15
N SER A 136 35.39 10.36 12.94
CA SER A 136 36.23 9.56 13.82
C SER A 136 36.10 8.02 13.74
N PRO A 137 37.24 7.31 13.63
CA PRO A 137 37.25 5.93 13.12
C PRO A 137 37.14 4.80 14.13
N LEU A 138 37.16 4.99 15.43
CA LEU A 138 37.36 3.83 16.34
C LEU A 138 36.31 3.59 17.42
N SER A 139 35.57 4.59 17.86
CA SER A 139 34.54 4.40 18.91
C SER A 139 33.14 4.16 18.32
N ALA A 140 32.96 4.43 17.02
CA ALA A 140 31.69 4.31 16.30
C ALA A 140 31.38 2.86 15.86
N VAL A 141 32.39 1.98 15.79
CA VAL A 141 32.22 0.70 15.08
C VAL A 141 31.41 -0.33 15.86
N MET A 142 31.48 -0.39 17.16
CA MET A 142 30.79 -1.43 17.94
C MET A 142 29.40 -1.07 18.41
N THR A 143 29.13 0.19 18.68
CA THR A 143 27.76 0.67 19.01
C THR A 143 26.94 0.92 17.73
N ALA A 144 27.61 1.16 16.62
CA ALA A 144 27.00 1.49 15.34
C ALA A 144 26.28 0.32 14.65
N ILE A 145 26.71 -0.93 14.88
CA ILE A 145 26.18 -2.06 14.09
C ILE A 145 24.74 -2.40 14.51
N SER A 146 24.44 -2.56 15.78
CA SER A 146 23.09 -2.89 16.23
C SER A 146 22.13 -1.70 16.13
N THR A 147 22.61 -0.49 16.43
CA THR A 147 21.83 0.75 16.29
C THR A 147 21.59 1.08 14.83
N ALA A 148 22.56 0.85 13.94
CA ALA A 148 22.41 1.09 12.50
C ALA A 148 21.41 0.14 11.85
N MET A 149 21.29 -1.10 12.28
CA MET A 149 20.28 -2.03 11.75
C MET A 149 18.87 -1.57 12.10
N ASN A 150 18.60 -1.16 13.33
CA ASN A 150 17.30 -0.65 13.75
C ASN A 150 16.94 0.67 13.04
N ILE A 151 17.90 1.55 12.82
CA ILE A 151 17.68 2.81 12.09
C ILE A 151 17.29 2.53 10.62
N ARG A 152 17.95 1.57 9.98
CA ARG A 152 17.67 1.19 8.58
C ARG A 152 16.27 0.62 8.41
N GLU A 153 15.82 -0.24 9.31
CA GLU A 153 14.46 -0.77 9.28
C GLU A 153 13.41 0.32 9.49
N ILE A 154 13.67 1.22 10.43
CA ILE A 154 12.80 2.38 10.69
C ILE A 154 12.70 3.28 9.47
N GLN A 155 13.81 3.54 8.79
CA GLN A 155 13.82 4.35 7.56
C GLN A 155 13.04 3.67 6.42
N GLN A 156 13.17 2.35 6.27
CA GLN A 156 12.38 1.58 5.30
C GLN A 156 10.88 1.67 5.59
N ILE A 157 10.47 1.49 6.84
CA ILE A 157 9.07 1.61 7.25
C ILE A 157 8.55 3.03 6.98
N LYS A 158 9.31 4.06 7.33
CA LYS A 158 8.93 5.46 7.07
C LYS A 158 8.76 5.74 5.58
N MET A 159 9.69 5.27 4.76
CA MET A 159 9.66 5.43 3.31
C MET A 159 8.42 4.77 2.69
N ILE A 160 8.12 3.53 3.10
CA ILE A 160 6.94 2.80 2.64
C ILE A 160 5.66 3.52 3.08
N ASN A 161 5.60 3.97 4.33
CA ASN A 161 4.46 4.72 4.84
C ASN A 161 4.25 6.03 4.08
N GLU A 162 5.30 6.77 3.79
CA GLU A 162 5.21 8.02 3.02
C GLU A 162 4.70 7.76 1.60
N LEU A 163 5.21 6.73 0.93
CA LEU A 163 4.71 6.33 -0.39
C LEU A 163 3.20 6.01 -0.34
N CYS A 164 2.80 5.17 0.62
CA CYS A 164 1.41 4.75 0.77
C CYS A 164 0.49 5.91 1.12
N TYR A 165 0.94 6.83 1.96
CA TYR A 165 0.22 8.06 2.26
C TYR A 165 -0.01 8.90 0.99
N LYS A 166 1.05 9.18 0.21
CA LYS A 166 0.96 9.96 -1.04
C LYS A 166 0.04 9.31 -2.07
N LEU A 167 0.06 8.00 -2.20
CA LEU A 167 -0.84 7.28 -3.09
C LEU A 167 -2.29 7.38 -2.61
N ASN A 168 -2.53 7.17 -1.32
CA ASN A 168 -3.89 7.20 -0.75
C ASN A 168 -4.51 8.59 -0.79
N GLU A 169 -3.75 9.67 -0.59
CA GLU A 169 -4.24 11.04 -0.70
C GLU A 169 -4.89 11.35 -2.06
N LYS A 170 -4.39 10.71 -3.11
CA LYS A 170 -4.89 10.91 -4.49
C LYS A 170 -6.11 10.05 -4.83
N ILE A 171 -6.48 9.09 -3.98
CA ILE A 171 -7.68 8.27 -4.17
C ILE A 171 -8.89 9.08 -3.70
N PRO A 172 -9.91 9.30 -4.55
CA PRO A 172 -11.11 10.01 -4.16
C PRO A 172 -11.82 9.28 -3.02
N SER A 173 -12.62 10.00 -2.25
CA SER A 173 -13.47 9.41 -1.22
C SER A 173 -14.91 9.37 -1.71
N PRO A 174 -15.66 8.27 -1.52
CA PRO A 174 -17.06 8.24 -1.86
C PRO A 174 -17.83 9.24 -1.00
N ALA A 175 -18.62 10.12 -1.62
CA ALA A 175 -19.48 11.03 -0.90
C ALA A 175 -20.64 10.28 -0.20
N GLY A 176 -21.06 10.81 0.93
CA GLY A 176 -22.21 10.29 1.69
C GLY A 176 -21.93 9.09 2.58
N LEU A 177 -20.69 8.60 2.70
CA LEU A 177 -20.27 7.62 3.71
C LEU A 177 -19.50 8.25 4.88
N VAL A 178 -19.59 9.56 5.05
CA VAL A 178 -19.18 10.22 6.29
C VAL A 178 -20.27 9.88 7.31
N GLU A 179 -20.28 8.67 7.84
CA GLU A 179 -20.91 8.42 9.13
C GLU A 179 -20.21 9.34 10.12
N GLU A 180 -20.95 10.26 10.70
CA GLU A 180 -20.52 11.01 11.88
C GLU A 180 -20.01 9.99 12.89
N ARG A 181 -18.69 9.87 13.01
CA ARG A 181 -18.14 9.15 14.16
C ARG A 181 -18.72 9.84 15.38
N PRO A 182 -19.42 9.13 16.29
CA PRO A 182 -19.92 9.76 17.49
C PRO A 182 -18.71 10.39 18.20
N VAL A 183 -18.69 11.70 18.29
CA VAL A 183 -17.75 12.43 19.14
C VAL A 183 -18.03 11.91 20.55
N ILE A 184 -17.15 11.06 21.06
CA ILE A 184 -17.14 10.69 22.47
C ILE A 184 -16.82 12.00 23.18
N LYS A 185 -17.86 12.74 23.58
CA LYS A 185 -17.72 13.81 24.55
C LYS A 185 -17.30 13.11 25.83
N GLU A 186 -16.03 13.21 26.15
CA GLU A 186 -15.54 12.91 27.49
C GLU A 186 -16.43 13.67 28.47
N VAL A 187 -17.22 12.92 29.21
CA VAL A 187 -17.91 13.42 30.41
C VAL A 187 -16.84 13.59 31.48
N LEU A 188 -16.11 14.69 31.39
CA LEU A 188 -15.40 15.25 32.54
C LEU A 188 -16.45 15.97 33.37
N THR A 189 -17.08 15.28 34.29
CA THR A 189 -17.82 15.92 35.37
C THR A 189 -17.61 15.16 36.67
N LYS A 190 -16.89 15.88 37.54
CA LYS A 190 -16.81 15.79 39.03
C LYS A 190 -15.93 14.70 39.62
#